data_c5526aa71a4ef40ef432386c04ae7eb3
#
_entry.id   c5526aa71a4ef40ef432386c04ae7eb3
#
_cell.length_a   1.000
_cell.length_b   1.000
_cell.length_c   1.000
_cell.angle_alpha   90.00
_cell.angle_beta   90.00
_cell.angle_gamma   90.00
#
_symmetry.space_group_name_H-M   'P 1'
#
loop_
_entity.id
_entity.type
_entity.pdbx_description
1 polymer ?
#
loop_
_entity_poly.entity_id
_entity_poly.type
_entity_poly.pdbx_seq_one_letter_code
_entity_poly.pdbx_strand_id
1 'polypeptide(L)' 'MTETSVSLTLTDEERELLSEILEERHRALLHEIWHTDHRDFKFALQKKEKVLEALLSRFALHS' A
#
# COMPACT_ATOMS: atom_id res chain seq x y z
N MET A 1 -14.64 11.35 8.66
CA MET A 1 -13.44 10.52 8.75
C MET A 1 -12.33 11.25 9.48
N THR A 2 -11.74 10.61 10.45
CA THR A 2 -10.67 11.19 11.23
C THR A 2 -9.32 10.79 10.69
N GLU A 3 -8.44 11.77 10.52
CA GLU A 3 -7.06 11.52 10.15
C GLU A 3 -6.22 11.43 11.43
N THR A 4 -5.35 10.45 11.45
CA THR A 4 -4.39 10.31 12.53
C THR A 4 -3.03 10.74 12.01
N SER A 5 -2.41 11.68 12.69
CA SER A 5 -1.10 12.15 12.33
C SER A 5 -0.05 11.27 12.99
N VAL A 6 0.79 10.65 12.18
CA VAL A 6 1.88 9.79 12.67
C VAL A 6 3.19 10.30 12.12
N SER A 7 4.14 10.52 13.01
CA SER A 7 5.48 10.95 12.63
C SER A 7 6.43 9.78 12.86
N LEU A 8 7.18 9.42 11.83
CA LEU A 8 8.06 8.26 11.88
C LEU A 8 9.40 8.59 11.24
N THR A 9 10.47 8.35 11.99
CA THR A 9 11.83 8.55 11.48
C THR A 9 12.43 7.18 11.16
N LEU A 10 12.86 7.02 9.93
CA LEU A 10 13.41 5.76 9.44
C LEU A 10 14.85 5.96 8.94
N THR A 11 15.67 4.94 9.12
CA THR A 11 16.97 4.89 8.46
C THR A 11 16.76 4.59 6.98
N ASP A 12 17.78 4.80 6.17
CA ASP A 12 17.71 4.51 4.75
C ASP A 12 17.41 3.03 4.49
N GLU A 13 18.03 2.15 5.28
CA GLU A 13 17.80 0.70 5.17
C GLU A 13 16.37 0.33 5.51
N GLU A 14 15.83 0.91 6.56
CA GLU A 14 14.46 0.67 6.99
C GLU A 14 13.47 1.13 5.94
N ARG A 15 13.70 2.30 5.37
CA ARG A 15 12.85 2.86 4.33
C ARG A 15 12.87 1.98 3.08
N GLU A 16 14.04 1.51 2.68
CA GLU A 16 14.19 0.62 1.54
C GLU A 16 13.44 -0.68 1.73
N LEU A 17 13.62 -1.30 2.89
CA LEU A 17 12.96 -2.56 3.21
C LEU A 17 11.45 -2.38 3.26
N LEU A 18 10.98 -1.32 3.89
CA LEU A 18 9.55 -1.03 3.98
C LEU A 18 8.95 -0.81 2.60
N SER A 19 9.66 -0.08 1.75
CA SER A 19 9.24 0.15 0.37
C SER A 19 9.08 -1.17 -0.40
N GLU A 20 10.03 -2.08 -0.25
CA GLU A 20 9.98 -3.40 -0.87
C GLU A 20 8.77 -4.21 -0.41
N ILE A 21 8.53 -4.20 0.90
CA ILE A 21 7.39 -4.92 1.49
C ILE A 21 6.07 -4.36 0.95
N LEU A 22 5.96 -3.04 0.88
CA LEU A 22 4.75 -2.39 0.39
C LEU A 22 4.53 -2.67 -1.09
N GLU A 23 5.58 -2.69 -1.88
CA GLU A 23 5.49 -3.02 -3.31
C GLU A 23 5.04 -4.46 -3.51
N GLU A 24 5.58 -5.39 -2.75
CA GLU A 24 5.16 -6.79 -2.80
C GLU A 24 3.69 -6.95 -2.43
N ARG A 25 3.26 -6.26 -1.38
CA ARG A 25 1.86 -6.31 -0.97
C ARG A 25 0.95 -5.70 -2.03
N HIS A 26 1.40 -4.65 -2.68
CA HIS A 26 0.65 -4.02 -3.76
C HIS A 26 0.43 -4.99 -4.92
N ARG A 27 1.49 -5.68 -5.34
CA ARG A 27 1.39 -6.69 -6.40
C ARG A 27 0.47 -7.83 -6.00
N ALA A 28 0.56 -8.27 -4.75
CA ALA A 28 -0.32 -9.34 -4.24
C ALA A 28 -1.79 -8.92 -4.27
N LEU A 29 -2.07 -7.68 -3.88
CA LEU A 29 -3.44 -7.14 -3.90
C LEU A 29 -3.97 -7.06 -5.33
N LEU A 30 -3.17 -6.59 -6.27
CA LEU A 30 -3.56 -6.54 -7.67
C LEU A 30 -3.90 -7.93 -8.20
N HIS A 31 -3.08 -8.92 -7.84
CA HIS A 31 -3.31 -10.30 -8.23
C HIS A 31 -4.64 -10.82 -7.66
N GLU A 32 -4.90 -10.55 -6.39
CA GLU A 32 -6.16 -10.94 -5.75
C GLU A 32 -7.36 -10.29 -6.43
N ILE A 33 -7.25 -9.01 -6.78
CA ILE A 33 -8.31 -8.27 -7.47
C ILE A 33 -8.64 -8.92 -8.81
N TRP A 34 -7.61 -9.31 -9.58
CA TRP A 34 -7.79 -9.94 -10.88
C TRP A 34 -8.42 -11.31 -10.80
N HIS A 35 -8.26 -12.03 -9.69
CA HIS A 35 -8.73 -13.39 -9.50
C HIS A 35 -9.97 -13.51 -8.61
N THR A 36 -10.54 -12.39 -8.19
CA THR A 36 -11.71 -12.36 -7.31
C THR A 36 -12.98 -12.21 -8.13
N ASP A 37 -13.92 -13.12 -7.89
CA ASP A 37 -15.23 -13.11 -8.57
C ASP A 37 -16.30 -12.39 -7.76
N HIS A 38 -16.10 -12.22 -6.46
CA HIS A 38 -17.06 -11.55 -5.58
C HIS A 38 -16.91 -10.05 -5.65
N ARG A 39 -17.95 -9.39 -6.13
CA ARG A 39 -17.96 -7.94 -6.34
C ARG A 39 -17.67 -7.15 -5.06
N ASP A 40 -18.32 -7.51 -3.96
CA ASP A 40 -18.13 -6.81 -2.69
C ASP A 40 -16.71 -6.96 -2.15
N PHE A 41 -16.18 -8.16 -2.24
CA PHE A 41 -14.82 -8.44 -1.81
C PHE A 41 -13.80 -7.72 -2.70
N LYS A 42 -14.05 -7.74 -4.01
CA LYS A 42 -13.21 -7.04 -4.99
C LYS A 42 -13.17 -5.54 -4.70
N PHE A 43 -14.31 -4.96 -4.36
CA PHE A 43 -14.40 -3.54 -4.01
C PHE A 43 -13.55 -3.21 -2.79
N ALA A 44 -13.59 -4.06 -1.75
CA ALA A 44 -12.79 -3.88 -0.55
C ALA A 44 -11.29 -3.96 -0.86
N LEU A 45 -10.89 -4.90 -1.72
CA LEU A 45 -9.51 -5.04 -2.16
C LEU A 45 -9.03 -3.82 -2.95
N GLN A 46 -9.87 -3.30 -3.83
CA GLN A 46 -9.56 -2.11 -4.62
C GLN A 46 -9.35 -0.90 -3.72
N LYS A 47 -10.14 -0.79 -2.66
CA LYS A 47 -10.01 0.29 -1.69
C LYS A 47 -8.65 0.21 -0.97
N LYS A 48 -8.25 -0.98 -0.55
CA LYS A 48 -6.95 -1.22 0.07
C LYS A 48 -5.81 -0.91 -0.88
N GLU A 49 -5.97 -1.30 -2.14
CA GLU A 49 -4.96 -1.04 -3.17
C GLU A 49 -4.74 0.46 -3.37
N LYS A 50 -5.80 1.24 -3.37
CA LYS A 50 -5.71 2.70 -3.52
C LYS A 50 -4.95 3.34 -2.36
N VAL A 51 -5.24 2.89 -1.13
CA VAL A 51 -4.54 3.38 0.05
C VAL A 51 -3.05 3.03 -0.01
N LEU A 52 -2.75 1.80 -0.41
CA LEU A 52 -1.38 1.33 -0.54
C LEU A 52 -0.61 2.08 -1.63
N GLU A 53 -1.26 2.35 -2.75
CA GLU A 53 -0.70 3.12 -3.84
C GLU A 53 -0.33 4.54 -3.39
N ALA A 54 -1.22 5.18 -2.64
CA ALA A 54 -0.96 6.50 -2.08
C ALA A 54 0.21 6.48 -1.11
N LEU A 55 0.29 5.43 -0.30
CA LEU A 55 1.38 5.26 0.65
C LEU A 55 2.72 5.07 -0.06
N LEU A 56 2.75 4.24 -1.09
CA LEU A 56 3.95 4.01 -1.91
C LEU A 56 4.43 5.30 -2.57
N SER A 57 3.50 6.11 -3.04
CA SER A 57 3.79 7.41 -3.63
C SER A 57 4.56 8.31 -2.67
N ARG A 58 4.18 8.29 -1.41
CA ARG A 58 4.85 9.08 -0.38
C ARG A 58 6.29 8.61 -0.16
N PHE A 59 6.51 7.31 -0.17
CA PHE A 59 7.85 6.76 -0.03
C PHE A 59 8.72 7.08 -1.23
N ALA A 60 8.17 7.03 -2.43
CA ALA A 60 8.89 7.34 -3.66
C ALA A 60 9.35 8.79 -3.70
N LEU A 61 8.52 9.70 -3.19
CA LEU A 61 8.86 11.12 -3.16
C LEU A 61 10.01 11.46 -2.22
N HIS A 62 10.30 10.59 -1.27
CA HIS A 62 11.38 10.78 -0.31
C HIS A 62 12.64 9.99 -0.62
N SER A 63 12.68 9.38 -1.76
CA SER A 63 13.83 8.58 -2.21
C SER A 63 14.95 9.44 -2.77
#